data_b721e0cdec90c3c3370b96045026b77d
#
_entry.id   b721e0cdec90c3c3370b96045026b77d
#
_cell.length_a   1.000
_cell.length_b   1.000
_cell.length_c   1.000
_cell.angle_alpha   90.00
_cell.angle_beta   90.00
_cell.angle_gamma   90.00
#
_symmetry.space_group_name_H-M   'P 1'
#
loop_
_entity.id
_entity.type
_entity.pdbx_description
1 polymer ?
#
loop_
_entity_poly.entity_id
_entity_poly.type
_entity_poly.pdbx_seq_one_letter_code
_entity_poly.pdbx_strand_id
1 'polypeptide(L)'
;IRPKYFKKMNSKVAKLTGIRDSVLREHGIPFAEAIEQFRAWCGEDITILTWGFDDIAVLRENLAVHGMEADWASRWYNAQLIFNAQTDGSSNQKALKTALEIMEIEPSRPAHDALGDAYHTALICARLKLAEGIAAYEQSLRDHENGFHGAELPGCLARSVHKGYENRTQLLGAMRGAENVCPVCGGPMRAGKWYAQPGRRYFTMASCPEDGEFYLRVRIVPTEDGQLRANRLVYEPSEELNAVYEKLASAPKRRRPRRRKRSAAKQTEA
;
A
#
# COMPACT_ATOMS: atom_id res chain seq x y z
N ILE A 1 -0.06 -14.45 -21.16
CA ILE A 1 0.50 -15.64 -20.45
C ILE A 1 -0.65 -16.53 -20.00
N ARG A 2 -0.55 -17.85 -20.20
CA ARG A 2 -1.53 -18.82 -19.74
C ARG A 2 -1.27 -19.17 -18.26
N PRO A 3 -2.25 -18.99 -17.35
CA PRO A 3 -2.07 -19.36 -15.97
C PRO A 3 -1.85 -20.89 -15.80
N LYS A 4 -0.87 -21.29 -15.00
CA LYS A 4 -0.56 -22.71 -14.74
C LYS A 4 -1.52 -23.33 -13.70
N TYR A 5 -1.83 -22.58 -12.65
CA TYR A 5 -2.56 -23.13 -11.48
C TYR A 5 -4.02 -22.67 -11.42
N PHE A 6 -4.32 -21.46 -11.83
CA PHE A 6 -5.67 -20.90 -11.75
C PHE A 6 -6.43 -21.10 -13.05
N LYS A 7 -7.54 -21.83 -13.01
CA LYS A 7 -8.38 -22.07 -14.19
C LYS A 7 -9.31 -20.89 -14.53
N LYS A 8 -9.55 -20.00 -13.57
CA LYS A 8 -10.42 -18.84 -13.73
C LYS A 8 -9.76 -17.59 -13.16
N MET A 9 -9.87 -16.51 -13.88
CA MET A 9 -9.44 -15.17 -13.42
C MET A 9 -10.41 -14.64 -12.37
N ASN A 10 -9.89 -13.85 -11.43
CA ASN A 10 -10.73 -13.10 -10.52
C ASN A 10 -11.65 -12.14 -11.30
N SER A 11 -12.95 -12.14 -10.99
CA SER A 11 -13.95 -11.36 -11.74
C SER A 11 -13.69 -9.85 -11.72
N LYS A 12 -13.10 -9.33 -10.65
CA LYS A 12 -12.71 -7.91 -10.57
C LYS A 12 -11.55 -7.59 -11.50
N VAL A 13 -10.55 -8.48 -11.58
CA VAL A 13 -9.41 -8.35 -12.49
C VAL A 13 -9.87 -8.45 -13.93
N ALA A 14 -10.70 -9.45 -14.26
CA ALA A 14 -11.27 -9.58 -15.60
C ALA A 14 -12.06 -8.34 -16.03
N LYS A 15 -12.83 -7.74 -15.11
CA LYS A 15 -13.57 -6.49 -15.40
C LYS A 15 -12.64 -5.29 -15.60
N LEU A 16 -11.56 -5.21 -14.83
CA LEU A 16 -10.60 -4.10 -14.87
C LEU A 16 -9.77 -4.12 -16.17
N THR A 17 -9.25 -5.31 -16.52
CA THR A 17 -8.34 -5.50 -17.65
C THR A 17 -9.05 -5.79 -18.98
N GLY A 18 -10.34 -6.17 -18.95
CA GLY A 18 -11.08 -6.63 -20.12
C GLY A 18 -10.66 -8.02 -20.63
N ILE A 19 -9.67 -8.67 -19.99
CA ILE A 19 -9.17 -9.99 -20.40
C ILE A 19 -10.15 -11.09 -19.98
N ARG A 20 -10.47 -11.99 -20.90
CA ARG A 20 -11.37 -13.13 -20.68
C ARG A 20 -10.58 -14.44 -20.56
N ASP A 21 -11.08 -15.38 -19.74
CA ASP A 21 -10.46 -16.70 -19.58
C ASP A 21 -10.32 -17.49 -20.89
N SER A 22 -11.24 -17.28 -21.87
CA SER A 22 -11.15 -17.90 -23.20
C SER A 22 -9.91 -17.43 -23.95
N VAL A 23 -9.66 -16.12 -23.94
CA VAL A 23 -8.48 -15.51 -24.60
C VAL A 23 -7.18 -16.07 -24.02
N LEU A 24 -7.12 -16.20 -22.69
CA LEU A 24 -5.93 -16.77 -22.03
C LEU A 24 -5.70 -18.25 -22.38
N ARG A 25 -6.78 -19.01 -22.56
CA ARG A 25 -6.67 -20.44 -22.97
C ARG A 25 -6.26 -20.60 -24.42
N GLU A 26 -6.82 -19.79 -25.31
CA GLU A 26 -6.64 -19.91 -26.75
C GLU A 26 -5.32 -19.29 -27.24
N HIS A 27 -4.96 -18.14 -26.68
CA HIS A 27 -3.82 -17.33 -27.16
C HIS A 27 -2.69 -17.18 -26.12
N GLY A 28 -2.91 -17.60 -24.86
CA GLY A 28 -1.88 -17.49 -23.84
C GLY A 28 -0.75 -18.49 -24.05
N ILE A 29 0.49 -18.05 -23.99
CA ILE A 29 1.69 -18.88 -24.02
C ILE A 29 2.10 -19.29 -22.59
N PRO A 30 2.90 -20.36 -22.41
CA PRO A 30 3.46 -20.72 -21.12
C PRO A 30 4.32 -19.59 -20.52
N PHE A 31 4.36 -19.52 -19.18
CA PHE A 31 5.14 -18.48 -18.49
C PHE A 31 6.63 -18.54 -18.85
N ALA A 32 7.22 -19.74 -18.87
CA ALA A 32 8.64 -19.91 -19.21
C ALA A 32 8.96 -19.37 -20.60
N GLU A 33 8.13 -19.73 -21.60
CA GLU A 33 8.29 -19.22 -22.96
C GLU A 33 8.17 -17.70 -23.04
N ALA A 34 7.21 -17.10 -22.31
CA ALA A 34 7.04 -15.65 -22.24
C ALA A 34 8.27 -14.97 -21.64
N ILE A 35 8.87 -15.56 -20.60
CA ILE A 35 10.08 -15.03 -19.96
C ILE A 35 11.31 -15.15 -20.87
N GLU A 36 11.45 -16.25 -21.60
CA GLU A 36 12.53 -16.41 -22.59
C GLU A 36 12.45 -15.37 -23.69
N GLN A 37 11.24 -15.16 -24.25
CA GLN A 37 11.00 -14.11 -25.26
C GLN A 37 11.29 -12.72 -24.70
N PHE A 38 10.85 -12.44 -23.48
CA PHE A 38 11.07 -11.15 -22.81
C PHE A 38 12.57 -10.90 -22.58
N ARG A 39 13.32 -11.88 -22.08
CA ARG A 39 14.76 -11.78 -21.87
C ARG A 39 15.52 -11.58 -23.17
N ALA A 40 15.15 -12.32 -24.22
CA ALA A 40 15.73 -12.15 -25.55
C ALA A 40 15.52 -10.73 -26.11
N TRP A 41 14.34 -10.16 -25.86
CA TRP A 41 14.00 -8.79 -26.25
C TRP A 41 14.79 -7.75 -25.42
N CYS A 42 14.93 -7.95 -24.11
CA CYS A 42 15.64 -7.05 -23.21
C CYS A 42 17.16 -7.01 -23.45
N GLY A 43 17.77 -8.16 -23.83
CA GLY A 43 19.22 -8.34 -23.85
C GLY A 43 19.81 -8.66 -22.46
N GLU A 44 21.15 -8.57 -22.36
CA GLU A 44 21.86 -9.04 -21.14
C GLU A 44 22.03 -7.95 -20.08
N ASP A 45 22.28 -6.72 -20.48
CA ASP A 45 22.58 -5.60 -19.57
C ASP A 45 21.33 -4.71 -19.37
N ILE A 46 20.38 -5.20 -18.59
CA ILE A 46 19.12 -4.49 -18.34
C ILE A 46 19.03 -3.86 -16.98
N THR A 47 18.30 -2.76 -16.91
CA THR A 47 17.79 -2.16 -15.68
C THR A 47 16.27 -2.07 -15.78
N ILE A 48 15.57 -2.70 -14.84
CA ILE A 48 14.12 -2.74 -14.82
C ILE A 48 13.59 -1.58 -13.99
N LEU A 49 12.64 -0.84 -14.56
CA LEU A 49 11.92 0.22 -13.86
C LEU A 49 10.43 -0.14 -13.83
N THR A 50 9.80 -0.10 -12.65
CA THR A 50 8.36 -0.32 -12.50
C THR A 50 7.70 0.85 -11.79
N TRP A 51 6.39 1.02 -11.98
CA TRP A 51 5.60 2.02 -11.26
C TRP A 51 5.02 1.41 -9.98
N GLY A 52 5.85 1.31 -8.94
CA GLY A 52 5.51 0.68 -7.67
C GLY A 52 6.31 -0.60 -7.39
N PHE A 53 5.95 -1.29 -6.31
CA PHE A 53 6.66 -2.49 -5.83
C PHE A 53 6.03 -3.81 -6.32
N ASP A 54 4.77 -3.76 -6.79
CA ASP A 54 3.98 -4.98 -7.01
C ASP A 54 4.50 -5.81 -8.20
N ASP A 55 4.88 -5.17 -9.30
CA ASP A 55 5.27 -5.87 -10.54
C ASP A 55 6.49 -6.76 -10.34
N ILE A 56 7.54 -6.25 -9.67
CA ILE A 56 8.75 -7.02 -9.45
C ILE A 56 8.51 -8.15 -8.44
N ALA A 57 7.67 -7.93 -7.43
CA ALA A 57 7.30 -8.96 -6.47
C ALA A 57 6.55 -10.11 -7.17
N VAL A 58 5.57 -9.79 -8.00
CA VAL A 58 4.80 -10.76 -8.79
C VAL A 58 5.71 -11.51 -9.78
N LEU A 59 6.64 -10.81 -10.44
CA LEU A 59 7.59 -11.45 -11.37
C LEU A 59 8.45 -12.48 -10.62
N ARG A 60 9.08 -12.10 -9.51
CA ARG A 60 9.95 -12.98 -8.71
C ARG A 60 9.19 -14.18 -8.15
N GLU A 61 7.97 -13.98 -7.66
CA GLU A 61 7.11 -15.06 -7.19
C GLU A 61 6.79 -16.06 -8.31
N ASN A 62 6.44 -15.59 -9.49
CA ASN A 62 6.16 -16.46 -10.62
C ASN A 62 7.42 -17.17 -11.12
N LEU A 63 8.58 -16.54 -11.17
CA LEU A 63 9.84 -17.19 -11.49
C LEU A 63 10.10 -18.34 -10.52
N ALA A 64 10.00 -18.10 -9.21
CA ALA A 64 10.18 -19.13 -8.17
C ALA A 64 9.19 -20.30 -8.32
N VAL A 65 7.90 -20.01 -8.54
CA VAL A 65 6.84 -21.03 -8.77
C VAL A 65 7.12 -21.89 -9.99
N HIS A 66 7.82 -21.35 -10.99
CA HIS A 66 8.19 -22.07 -12.22
C HIS A 66 9.61 -22.65 -12.17
N GLY A 67 10.34 -22.52 -11.04
CA GLY A 67 11.71 -23.00 -10.88
C GLY A 67 12.73 -22.29 -11.77
N MET A 68 12.47 -21.01 -12.07
CA MET A 68 13.31 -20.19 -12.93
C MET A 68 14.15 -19.22 -12.09
N GLU A 69 15.37 -18.95 -12.54
CA GLU A 69 16.29 -17.99 -11.93
C GLU A 69 15.80 -16.55 -12.09
N ALA A 70 16.04 -15.71 -11.07
CA ALA A 70 15.63 -14.31 -11.02
C ALA A 70 16.81 -13.32 -11.10
N ASP A 71 18.04 -13.78 -11.20
CA ASP A 71 19.27 -12.97 -11.12
C ASP A 71 19.34 -11.90 -12.21
N TRP A 72 18.83 -12.21 -13.40
CA TRP A 72 18.75 -11.26 -14.51
C TRP A 72 17.85 -10.05 -14.21
N ALA A 73 16.94 -10.16 -13.23
CA ALA A 73 16.04 -9.09 -12.77
C ALA A 73 16.53 -8.44 -11.45
N SER A 74 17.81 -8.57 -11.11
CA SER A 74 18.39 -8.04 -9.88
C SER A 74 18.50 -6.52 -9.88
N ARG A 75 18.87 -5.91 -11.02
CA ARG A 75 18.91 -4.45 -11.18
C ARG A 75 17.50 -3.89 -11.46
N TRP A 76 16.79 -3.68 -10.38
CA TRP A 76 15.43 -3.17 -10.41
C TRP A 76 15.28 -1.94 -9.50
N TYR A 77 14.53 -0.96 -9.98
CA TYR A 77 14.20 0.25 -9.23
C TYR A 77 12.72 0.60 -9.37
N ASN A 78 12.13 1.09 -8.29
CA ASN A 78 10.80 1.64 -8.30
C ASN A 78 10.85 3.09 -8.80
N ALA A 79 10.42 3.31 -10.04
CA ALA A 79 10.41 4.64 -10.67
C ALA A 79 9.55 5.66 -9.91
N GLN A 80 8.53 5.21 -9.19
CA GLN A 80 7.68 6.07 -8.38
C GLN A 80 8.45 6.72 -7.21
N LEU A 81 9.42 6.03 -6.61
CA LEU A 81 10.27 6.63 -5.56
C LEU A 81 11.19 7.70 -6.14
N ILE A 82 11.78 7.44 -7.31
CA ILE A 82 12.61 8.42 -8.03
C ILE A 82 11.76 9.65 -8.40
N PHE A 83 10.56 9.41 -8.93
CA PHE A 83 9.60 10.47 -9.24
C PHE A 83 9.27 11.32 -8.00
N ASN A 84 8.92 10.67 -6.89
CA ASN A 84 8.57 11.38 -5.66
C ASN A 84 9.74 12.22 -5.14
N ALA A 85 10.95 11.68 -5.13
CA ALA A 85 12.14 12.39 -4.68
C ALA A 85 12.46 13.63 -5.55
N GLN A 86 12.18 13.56 -6.85
CA GLN A 86 12.44 14.64 -7.80
C GLN A 86 11.26 15.61 -7.99
N THR A 87 10.13 15.38 -7.34
CA THR A 87 8.96 16.27 -7.40
C THR A 87 8.66 16.89 -6.03
N ASP A 88 7.81 16.25 -5.22
CA ASP A 88 7.34 16.81 -3.96
C ASP A 88 7.95 16.16 -2.70
N GLY A 89 8.85 15.20 -2.86
CA GLY A 89 9.50 14.48 -1.76
C GLY A 89 8.54 13.62 -0.93
N SER A 90 7.30 13.38 -1.40
CA SER A 90 6.32 12.64 -0.62
C SER A 90 6.66 11.14 -0.56
N SER A 91 6.35 10.51 0.56
CA SER A 91 6.45 9.06 0.71
C SER A 91 5.21 8.29 0.27
N ASN A 92 4.15 8.99 -0.13
CA ASN A 92 2.93 8.37 -0.62
C ASN A 92 3.11 7.79 -2.02
N GLN A 93 2.53 6.63 -2.23
CA GLN A 93 2.39 6.09 -3.59
C GLN A 93 1.42 6.98 -4.39
N LYS A 94 1.83 7.36 -5.59
CA LYS A 94 0.99 8.12 -6.54
C LYS A 94 0.47 7.21 -7.64
N ALA A 95 -0.80 7.36 -7.99
CA ALA A 95 -1.31 6.71 -9.18
C ALA A 95 -0.56 7.20 -10.43
N LEU A 96 -0.37 6.33 -11.42
CA LEU A 96 0.30 6.68 -12.68
C LEU A 96 -0.37 7.89 -13.35
N LYS A 97 -1.72 7.94 -13.32
CA LYS A 97 -2.51 9.08 -13.80
C LYS A 97 -2.10 10.40 -13.13
N THR A 98 -1.97 10.42 -11.80
CA THR A 98 -1.56 11.62 -11.06
C THR A 98 -0.14 12.06 -11.43
N ALA A 99 0.76 11.11 -11.67
CA ALA A 99 2.11 11.44 -12.11
C ALA A 99 2.16 12.01 -13.52
N LEU A 100 1.32 11.51 -14.43
CA LEU A 100 1.16 12.09 -15.78
C LEU A 100 0.65 13.53 -15.70
N GLU A 101 -0.36 13.79 -14.86
CA GLU A 101 -0.91 15.13 -14.60
C GLU A 101 0.17 16.09 -14.06
N ILE A 102 0.97 15.66 -13.06
CA ILE A 102 2.06 16.48 -12.50
C ILE A 102 3.14 16.79 -13.54
N MET A 103 3.42 15.83 -14.44
CA MET A 103 4.41 15.99 -15.50
C MET A 103 3.84 16.64 -16.78
N GLU A 104 2.57 17.03 -16.78
CA GLU A 104 1.88 17.59 -17.95
C GLU A 104 2.00 16.67 -19.19
N ILE A 105 1.82 15.36 -19.00
CA ILE A 105 1.83 14.36 -20.06
C ILE A 105 0.40 13.93 -20.35
N GLU A 106 -0.06 14.19 -21.57
CA GLU A 106 -1.37 13.72 -22.03
C GLU A 106 -1.37 12.20 -22.22
N PRO A 107 -2.34 11.48 -21.59
CA PRO A 107 -2.47 10.05 -21.77
C PRO A 107 -2.82 9.70 -23.23
N SER A 108 -1.99 8.92 -23.89
CA SER A 108 -2.18 8.52 -25.29
C SER A 108 -2.64 7.07 -25.48
N ARG A 109 -2.77 6.31 -24.37
CA ARG A 109 -3.17 4.90 -24.36
C ARG A 109 -4.19 4.64 -23.25
N PRO A 110 -5.02 3.58 -23.37
CA PRO A 110 -5.96 3.20 -22.32
C PRO A 110 -5.25 2.90 -21.00
N ALA A 111 -5.85 3.30 -19.88
CA ALA A 111 -5.41 2.91 -18.54
C ALA A 111 -5.76 1.43 -18.29
N HIS A 112 -4.98 0.77 -17.41
CA HIS A 112 -5.11 -0.66 -17.07
C HIS A 112 -4.85 -1.62 -18.24
N ASP A 113 -4.21 -1.13 -19.29
CA ASP A 113 -3.56 -1.93 -20.32
C ASP A 113 -2.06 -1.99 -20.02
N ALA A 114 -1.51 -3.19 -19.87
CA ALA A 114 -0.12 -3.38 -19.43
C ALA A 114 0.90 -2.64 -20.31
N LEU A 115 0.68 -2.66 -21.64
CA LEU A 115 1.54 -1.94 -22.59
C LEU A 115 1.34 -0.41 -22.45
N GLY A 116 0.10 0.04 -22.25
CA GLY A 116 -0.23 1.44 -22.02
C GLY A 116 0.40 1.98 -20.75
N ASP A 117 0.28 1.25 -19.64
CA ASP A 117 0.85 1.63 -18.36
C ASP A 117 2.39 1.62 -18.40
N ALA A 118 3.02 0.63 -19.05
CA ALA A 118 4.47 0.60 -19.27
C ALA A 118 4.95 1.77 -20.13
N TYR A 119 4.22 2.10 -21.20
CA TYR A 119 4.52 3.22 -22.08
C TYR A 119 4.45 4.57 -21.33
N HIS A 120 3.39 4.79 -20.56
CA HIS A 120 3.25 5.99 -19.74
C HIS A 120 4.32 6.09 -18.65
N THR A 121 4.69 4.97 -18.02
CA THR A 121 5.82 4.92 -17.10
C THR A 121 7.12 5.33 -17.78
N ALA A 122 7.37 4.85 -19.00
CA ALA A 122 8.55 5.22 -19.77
C ALA A 122 8.57 6.72 -20.11
N LEU A 123 7.43 7.33 -20.48
CA LEU A 123 7.33 8.77 -20.73
C LEU A 123 7.65 9.61 -19.49
N ILE A 124 7.18 9.18 -18.30
CA ILE A 124 7.55 9.83 -17.04
C ILE A 124 9.05 9.68 -16.80
N CYS A 125 9.57 8.47 -16.91
CA CYS A 125 10.99 8.18 -16.72
C CYS A 125 11.89 9.02 -17.64
N ALA A 126 11.48 9.26 -18.88
CA ALA A 126 12.22 10.08 -19.84
C ALA A 126 12.34 11.56 -19.41
N ARG A 127 11.46 12.03 -18.51
CA ARG A 127 11.52 13.41 -17.96
C ARG A 127 12.23 13.49 -16.61
N LEU A 128 12.58 12.36 -16.01
CA LEU A 128 13.32 12.28 -14.76
C LEU A 128 14.83 12.26 -15.03
N LYS A 129 15.59 12.72 -14.05
CA LYS A 129 17.04 12.53 -14.00
C LYS A 129 17.34 11.14 -13.47
N LEU A 130 17.13 10.12 -14.31
CA LEU A 130 17.19 8.71 -13.89
C LEU A 130 18.52 8.32 -13.29
N ALA A 131 19.65 8.74 -13.87
CA ALA A 131 20.99 8.41 -13.35
C ALA A 131 21.17 8.94 -11.92
N GLU A 132 20.78 10.19 -11.66
CA GLU A 132 20.81 10.79 -10.32
C GLU A 132 19.85 10.05 -9.37
N GLY A 133 18.64 9.73 -9.83
CA GLY A 133 17.62 9.02 -9.05
C GLY A 133 18.03 7.59 -8.68
N ILE A 134 18.68 6.88 -9.59
CA ILE A 134 19.24 5.54 -9.34
C ILE A 134 20.40 5.62 -8.34
N ALA A 135 21.29 6.60 -8.49
CA ALA A 135 22.40 6.79 -7.54
C ALA A 135 21.91 7.13 -6.11
N ALA A 136 20.80 7.85 -5.99
CA ALA A 136 20.18 8.22 -4.71
C ALA A 136 19.09 7.23 -4.24
N TYR A 137 18.88 6.11 -4.91
CA TYR A 137 17.74 5.23 -4.69
C TYR A 137 17.61 4.70 -3.27
N GLU A 138 18.72 4.30 -2.67
CA GLU A 138 18.76 3.81 -1.28
C GLU A 138 18.27 4.87 -0.27
N GLN A 139 18.54 6.14 -0.52
CA GLN A 139 18.02 7.22 0.29
C GLN A 139 16.51 7.37 0.06
N SER A 140 16.05 7.38 -1.19
CA SER A 140 14.63 7.45 -1.53
C SER A 140 13.83 6.29 -0.94
N LEU A 141 14.42 5.09 -0.88
CA LEU A 141 13.81 3.92 -0.24
C LEU A 141 13.67 4.13 1.27
N ARG A 142 14.75 4.58 1.95
CA ARG A 142 14.69 4.91 3.38
C ARG A 142 13.67 5.99 3.68
N ASP A 143 13.58 7.03 2.87
CA ASP A 143 12.61 8.13 3.04
C ASP A 143 11.18 7.61 2.84
N HIS A 144 10.97 6.73 1.87
CA HIS A 144 9.69 6.04 1.70
C HIS A 144 9.34 5.17 2.92
N GLU A 145 10.24 4.32 3.40
CA GLU A 145 10.00 3.44 4.55
C GLU A 145 9.75 4.21 5.85
N ASN A 146 10.42 5.35 6.02
CA ASN A 146 10.32 6.19 7.21
C ASN A 146 9.19 7.21 7.12
N GLY A 147 8.73 7.51 5.92
CA GLY A 147 7.79 8.56 5.64
C GLY A 147 6.36 8.24 6.05
N PHE A 148 5.54 9.27 6.02
CA PHE A 148 4.10 9.14 6.26
C PHE A 148 3.40 8.54 5.03
N HIS A 149 2.58 7.51 5.25
CA HIS A 149 1.78 6.87 4.19
C HIS A 149 0.30 6.96 4.53
N GLY A 150 -0.45 7.71 3.78
CA GLY A 150 -1.89 7.82 3.95
C GLY A 150 -2.47 9.02 3.21
N ALA A 151 -3.75 8.95 2.89
CA ALA A 151 -4.49 10.08 2.37
C ALA A 151 -4.89 11.00 3.53
N GLU A 152 -4.63 12.28 3.37
CA GLU A 152 -5.14 13.33 4.23
C GLU A 152 -6.54 13.75 3.75
N LEU A 153 -7.43 14.00 4.71
CA LEU A 153 -8.68 14.69 4.45
C LEU A 153 -8.48 16.20 4.66
N PRO A 154 -9.34 17.05 4.12
CA PRO A 154 -9.35 18.46 4.47
C PRO A 154 -9.37 18.66 5.99
N GLY A 155 -8.70 19.70 6.50
CA GLY A 155 -8.63 19.97 7.94
C GLY A 155 -7.60 19.14 8.72
N CYS A 156 -6.64 18.50 8.04
CA CYS A 156 -5.55 17.81 8.72
C CYS A 156 -4.57 18.83 9.33
N LEU A 157 -4.44 18.82 10.66
CA LEU A 157 -3.55 19.72 11.40
C LEU A 157 -2.14 19.15 11.58
N ALA A 158 -2.05 17.84 11.81
CA ALA A 158 -0.77 17.19 12.08
C ALA A 158 -0.75 15.74 11.59
N ARG A 159 0.45 15.30 11.21
CA ARG A 159 0.75 13.92 10.83
C ARG A 159 2.02 13.44 11.54
N SER A 160 2.02 12.19 11.96
CA SER A 160 3.18 11.57 12.58
C SER A 160 3.24 10.08 12.28
N VAL A 161 4.47 9.54 12.32
CA VAL A 161 4.75 8.12 12.17
C VAL A 161 5.36 7.62 13.47
N HIS A 162 4.81 6.54 13.99
CA HIS A 162 5.26 5.88 15.21
C HIS A 162 5.60 4.44 14.88
N LYS A 163 6.72 3.91 15.35
CA LYS A 163 7.27 2.60 14.99
C LYS A 163 7.59 1.76 16.23
N GLY A 164 7.91 0.48 16.01
CA GLY A 164 8.44 -0.40 17.07
C GLY A 164 7.37 -1.07 17.93
N TYR A 165 6.19 -1.32 17.40
CA TYR A 165 5.14 -2.00 18.13
C TYR A 165 5.03 -3.47 17.72
N GLU A 166 5.02 -4.36 18.69
CA GLU A 166 4.89 -5.80 18.46
C GLU A 166 3.47 -6.20 18.06
N ASN A 167 2.47 -5.48 18.56
CA ASN A 167 1.09 -5.81 18.31
C ASN A 167 0.16 -4.60 18.34
N ARG A 168 -1.04 -4.80 17.79
CA ARG A 168 -2.07 -3.75 17.72
C ARG A 168 -2.50 -3.19 19.07
N THR A 169 -2.55 -4.01 20.12
CA THR A 169 -2.99 -3.56 21.44
C THR A 169 -2.00 -2.59 22.05
N GLN A 170 -0.70 -2.90 21.94
CA GLN A 170 0.38 -2.02 22.37
C GLN A 170 0.34 -0.70 21.58
N LEU A 171 0.24 -0.77 20.24
CA LEU A 171 0.19 0.41 19.39
C LEU A 171 -0.98 1.33 19.71
N LEU A 172 -2.21 0.81 19.77
CA LEU A 172 -3.39 1.62 20.10
C LEU A 172 -3.39 2.09 21.55
N GLY A 173 -2.71 1.39 22.44
CA GLY A 173 -2.47 1.82 23.83
C GLY A 173 -1.55 3.04 23.89
N ALA A 174 -0.42 3.00 23.17
CA ALA A 174 0.50 4.12 23.04
C ALA A 174 -0.19 5.36 22.46
N MET A 175 -1.00 5.17 21.40
CA MET A 175 -1.77 6.26 20.78
C MET A 175 -2.88 6.85 21.67
N ARG A 176 -3.15 6.29 22.83
CA ARG A 176 -4.06 6.86 23.85
C ARG A 176 -3.35 7.76 24.87
N GLY A 177 -2.07 7.52 25.08
CA GLY A 177 -1.26 8.11 26.14
C GLY A 177 -0.25 9.14 25.66
N ALA A 178 0.97 9.02 26.17
CA ALA A 178 2.05 10.00 25.99
C ALA A 178 2.43 10.35 24.55
N GLU A 179 2.19 9.45 23.60
CA GLU A 179 2.46 9.70 22.17
C GLU A 179 1.36 10.51 21.47
N ASN A 180 0.29 10.84 22.17
CA ASN A 180 -0.82 11.60 21.63
C ASN A 180 -0.70 13.08 22.01
N VAL A 181 0.04 13.83 21.20
CA VAL A 181 0.37 15.23 21.44
C VAL A 181 -0.58 16.14 20.68
N CYS A 182 -1.03 17.21 21.33
CA CYS A 182 -1.86 18.24 20.74
C CYS A 182 -1.09 19.02 19.66
N PRO A 183 -1.67 19.21 18.47
CA PRO A 183 -1.00 19.95 17.39
C PRO A 183 -0.91 21.46 17.63
N VAL A 184 -1.64 22.01 18.61
CA VAL A 184 -1.70 23.43 18.92
C VAL A 184 -0.75 23.78 20.06
N CYS A 185 -0.99 23.25 21.27
CA CYS A 185 -0.18 23.60 22.44
C CYS A 185 1.00 22.65 22.70
N GLY A 186 1.09 21.51 22.01
CA GLY A 186 2.11 20.49 22.26
C GLY A 186 1.87 19.65 23.51
N GLY A 187 0.82 19.91 24.28
CA GLY A 187 0.45 19.16 25.48
C GLY A 187 -0.16 17.79 25.19
N PRO A 188 -0.31 16.94 26.20
CA PRO A 188 -0.86 15.59 26.03
C PRO A 188 -2.37 15.62 25.77
N MET A 189 -2.82 14.83 24.80
CA MET A 189 -4.24 14.59 24.56
C MET A 189 -4.67 13.22 25.05
N ARG A 190 -5.91 13.10 25.49
CA ARG A 190 -6.55 11.82 25.83
C ARG A 190 -7.42 11.33 24.69
N ALA A 191 -7.01 10.23 24.06
CA ALA A 191 -7.84 9.58 23.06
C ALA A 191 -8.92 8.70 23.71
N GLY A 192 -10.12 8.78 23.17
CA GLY A 192 -11.27 7.98 23.56
C GLY A 192 -11.18 6.53 23.08
N LYS A 193 -12.35 5.94 22.84
CA LYS A 193 -12.45 4.58 22.29
C LYS A 193 -12.11 4.56 20.82
N TRP A 194 -11.22 3.65 20.41
CA TRP A 194 -10.89 3.41 19.01
C TRP A 194 -11.96 2.61 18.30
N TYR A 195 -12.43 3.13 17.18
CA TYR A 195 -13.36 2.48 16.26
C TYR A 195 -12.62 1.98 15.02
N ALA A 196 -12.71 0.68 14.76
CA ALA A 196 -12.08 0.06 13.59
C ALA A 196 -12.80 0.44 12.29
N GLN A 197 -12.02 0.75 11.26
CA GLN A 197 -12.45 0.98 9.90
C GLN A 197 -11.78 -0.02 8.93
N PRO A 198 -12.30 -0.21 7.71
CA PRO A 198 -11.65 -1.02 6.70
C PRO A 198 -10.20 -0.57 6.42
N GLY A 199 -9.32 -1.50 6.03
CA GLY A 199 -7.93 -1.21 5.67
C GLY A 199 -7.02 -0.93 6.87
N ARG A 200 -7.24 -1.62 8.01
CA ARG A 200 -6.44 -1.48 9.24
C ARG A 200 -6.39 -0.04 9.76
N ARG A 201 -7.45 0.71 9.55
CA ARG A 201 -7.62 2.08 10.03
C ARG A 201 -8.42 2.10 11.32
N TYR A 202 -8.13 3.09 12.16
CA TYR A 202 -8.82 3.32 13.41
C TYR A 202 -9.14 4.80 13.53
N PHE A 203 -10.26 5.11 14.13
CA PHE A 203 -10.76 6.45 14.32
C PHE A 203 -11.22 6.65 15.74
N THR A 204 -10.93 7.81 16.32
CA THR A 204 -11.38 8.20 17.64
C THR A 204 -11.44 9.71 17.78
N MET A 205 -12.10 10.17 18.82
CA MET A 205 -12.00 11.54 19.29
C MET A 205 -10.99 11.59 20.44
N ALA A 206 -10.21 12.68 20.50
CA ALA A 206 -9.27 12.97 21.58
C ALA A 206 -9.53 14.37 22.10
N SER A 207 -9.29 14.56 23.39
CA SER A 207 -9.44 15.87 24.04
C SER A 207 -8.11 16.38 24.58
N CYS A 208 -7.81 17.64 24.26
CA CYS A 208 -6.77 18.43 24.87
C CYS A 208 -7.41 19.30 25.98
N PRO A 209 -6.81 19.39 27.18
CA PRO A 209 -7.36 20.24 28.24
C PRO A 209 -7.42 21.72 27.89
N GLU A 210 -6.51 22.19 27.03
CA GLU A 210 -6.38 23.61 26.65
C GLU A 210 -7.10 23.95 25.35
N ASP A 211 -7.02 23.05 24.33
CA ASP A 211 -7.45 23.36 22.95
C ASP A 211 -8.72 22.62 22.54
N GLY A 212 -9.33 21.84 23.43
CA GLY A 212 -10.60 21.16 23.17
C GLY A 212 -10.47 19.83 22.43
N GLU A 213 -11.40 19.54 21.52
CA GLU A 213 -11.53 18.24 20.89
C GLU A 213 -10.89 18.17 19.52
N PHE A 214 -10.35 17.01 19.19
CA PHE A 214 -9.73 16.69 17.89
C PHE A 214 -10.15 15.30 17.46
N TYR A 215 -10.10 15.03 16.16
CA TYR A 215 -10.25 13.69 15.62
C TYR A 215 -8.91 13.07 15.27
N LEU A 216 -8.71 11.81 15.65
CA LEU A 216 -7.53 11.03 15.33
C LEU A 216 -7.86 9.91 14.36
N ARG A 217 -7.09 9.81 13.29
CA ARG A 217 -7.05 8.62 12.41
C ARG A 217 -5.69 7.96 12.54
N VAL A 218 -5.71 6.66 12.74
CA VAL A 218 -4.50 5.83 12.77
C VAL A 218 -4.64 4.72 11.73
N ARG A 219 -3.66 4.61 10.84
CA ARG A 219 -3.50 3.46 9.95
C ARG A 219 -2.34 2.61 10.46
N ILE A 220 -2.61 1.32 10.67
CA ILE A 220 -1.59 0.36 11.10
C ILE A 220 -1.01 -0.34 9.88
N VAL A 221 0.31 -0.28 9.74
CA VAL A 221 1.06 -0.90 8.63
C VAL A 221 2.07 -1.87 9.23
N PRO A 222 2.13 -3.13 8.79
CA PRO A 222 3.22 -4.04 9.12
C PRO A 222 4.53 -3.54 8.51
N THR A 223 5.63 -3.76 9.22
CA THR A 223 7.00 -3.54 8.75
C THR A 223 7.63 -4.88 8.36
N GLU A 224 8.72 -4.86 7.62
CA GLU A 224 9.38 -6.09 7.13
C GLU A 224 9.94 -6.96 8.26
N ASP A 225 10.35 -6.36 9.37
CA ASP A 225 10.78 -7.03 10.59
C ASP A 225 9.64 -7.66 11.41
N GLY A 226 8.41 -7.63 10.88
CA GLY A 226 7.22 -8.19 11.52
C GLY A 226 6.61 -7.31 12.62
N GLN A 227 7.16 -6.12 12.85
CA GLN A 227 6.58 -5.14 13.76
C GLN A 227 5.44 -4.37 13.12
N LEU A 228 4.86 -3.44 13.86
CA LEU A 228 3.81 -2.54 13.40
C LEU A 228 4.28 -1.09 13.52
N ARG A 229 3.87 -0.31 12.53
CA ARG A 229 3.95 1.15 12.59
C ARG A 229 2.55 1.76 12.50
N ALA A 230 2.40 2.95 13.08
CA ALA A 230 1.20 3.76 12.99
C ALA A 230 1.46 5.02 12.18
N ASN A 231 0.64 5.25 11.18
CA ASN A 231 0.53 6.57 10.53
C ASN A 231 -0.66 7.28 11.20
N ARG A 232 -0.37 8.34 11.97
CA ARG A 232 -1.35 9.09 12.74
C ARG A 232 -1.63 10.42 12.07
N LEU A 233 -2.91 10.78 11.97
CA LEU A 233 -3.43 12.06 11.51
C LEU A 233 -4.29 12.67 12.60
N VAL A 234 -4.18 13.98 12.78
CA VAL A 234 -4.99 14.78 13.69
C VAL A 234 -5.79 15.79 12.87
N TYR A 235 -7.06 15.92 13.18
CA TYR A 235 -7.98 16.80 12.47
C TYR A 235 -8.74 17.71 13.42
N GLU A 236 -9.06 18.89 12.95
CA GLU A 236 -10.09 19.72 13.58
C GLU A 236 -11.46 19.05 13.51
N PRO A 237 -12.34 19.30 14.48
CA PRO A 237 -13.73 18.90 14.38
C PRO A 237 -14.38 19.54 13.16
N SER A 238 -15.12 18.71 12.40
CA SER A 238 -15.96 19.16 11.28
C SER A 238 -17.27 18.39 11.29
N GLU A 239 -18.30 18.90 10.63
CA GLU A 239 -19.59 18.21 10.52
C GLU A 239 -19.44 16.82 9.92
N GLU A 240 -18.57 16.67 8.90
CA GLU A 240 -18.30 15.39 8.25
C GLU A 240 -17.65 14.39 9.21
N LEU A 241 -16.63 14.82 9.96
CA LEU A 241 -15.93 13.95 10.92
C LEU A 241 -16.79 13.62 12.12
N ASN A 242 -17.63 14.56 12.58
CA ASN A 242 -18.64 14.32 13.61
C ASN A 242 -19.61 13.22 13.17
N ALA A 243 -20.18 13.34 11.96
CA ALA A 243 -21.09 12.34 11.40
C ALA A 243 -20.43 10.95 11.28
N VAL A 244 -19.14 10.89 10.87
CA VAL A 244 -18.39 9.64 10.82
C VAL A 244 -18.22 9.05 12.22
N TYR A 245 -17.88 9.86 13.22
CA TYR A 245 -17.67 9.42 14.59
C TYR A 245 -18.98 8.88 15.20
N GLU A 246 -20.07 9.60 15.10
CA GLU A 246 -21.40 9.20 15.59
C GLU A 246 -21.86 7.88 14.96
N LYS A 247 -21.70 7.74 13.65
CA LYS A 247 -21.99 6.49 12.94
C LYS A 247 -21.18 5.30 13.46
N LEU A 248 -19.90 5.51 13.74
CA LEU A 248 -19.05 4.46 14.30
C LEU A 248 -19.37 4.16 15.76
N ALA A 249 -19.72 5.19 16.54
CA ALA A 249 -20.07 5.06 17.94
C ALA A 249 -21.42 4.36 18.16
N SER A 250 -22.41 4.63 17.31
CA SER A 250 -23.74 4.01 17.35
C SER A 250 -23.81 2.63 16.69
N ALA A 251 -22.78 2.21 15.95
CA ALA A 251 -22.81 0.91 15.28
C ALA A 251 -22.94 -0.25 16.26
N PRO A 252 -23.86 -1.20 16.04
CA PRO A 252 -24.08 -2.34 16.92
C PRO A 252 -22.79 -3.17 17.04
N LYS A 253 -22.44 -3.55 18.27
CA LYS A 253 -21.26 -4.40 18.51
C LYS A 253 -21.42 -5.71 17.73
N ARG A 254 -20.59 -5.95 16.71
CA ARG A 254 -20.54 -7.25 16.04
C ARG A 254 -20.28 -8.34 17.10
N ARG A 255 -21.28 -9.18 17.37
CA ARG A 255 -21.10 -10.35 18.22
C ARG A 255 -20.00 -11.22 17.57
N ARG A 256 -18.90 -11.41 18.31
CA ARG A 256 -17.89 -12.40 17.90
C ARG A 256 -18.61 -13.74 17.80
N PRO A 257 -18.49 -14.49 16.66
CA PRO A 257 -19.01 -15.84 16.60
C PRO A 257 -18.35 -16.63 17.75
N ARG A 258 -19.16 -17.26 18.58
CA ARG A 258 -18.69 -18.15 19.66
C ARG A 258 -17.85 -19.23 18.99
N ARG A 259 -16.57 -19.29 19.28
CA ARG A 259 -15.68 -20.36 18.86
C ARG A 259 -16.26 -21.66 19.39
N ARG A 260 -16.89 -22.47 18.51
CA ARG A 260 -17.35 -23.83 18.86
C ARG A 260 -16.14 -24.57 19.40
N LYS A 261 -16.14 -24.92 20.68
CA LYS A 261 -15.18 -25.89 21.23
C LYS A 261 -15.36 -27.19 20.44
N ARG A 262 -14.35 -27.58 19.67
CA ARG A 262 -14.25 -28.94 19.15
C ARG A 262 -14.23 -29.87 20.37
N SER A 263 -15.28 -30.64 20.58
CA SER A 263 -15.28 -31.72 21.51
C SER A 263 -14.23 -32.73 21.05
N ALA A 264 -13.26 -33.00 21.89
CA ALA A 264 -12.32 -34.09 21.70
C ALA A 264 -13.13 -35.39 21.73
N ALA A 265 -13.22 -36.08 20.60
CA ALA A 265 -13.74 -37.43 20.55
C ALA A 265 -12.75 -38.31 21.32
N LYS A 266 -13.23 -38.94 22.40
CA LYS A 266 -12.56 -40.04 23.09
C LYS A 266 -12.33 -41.15 22.09
N GLN A 267 -11.07 -41.45 21.78
CA GLN A 267 -10.69 -42.76 21.26
C GLN A 267 -10.81 -43.73 22.44
N THR A 268 -11.77 -44.64 22.33
CA THR A 268 -11.85 -45.83 23.17
C THR A 268 -11.14 -46.92 22.38
N GLU A 269 -10.04 -47.40 22.92
CA GLU A 269 -9.39 -48.65 22.51
C GLU A 269 -10.30 -49.84 22.89
N ALA A 270 -10.44 -50.74 21.96
CA ALA A 270 -10.70 -52.17 22.16
C ALA A 270 -10.11 -52.96 20.99
#